data_958d2d87be7d37df9a0d99fc4f4f4ab2
#
_entry.id   958d2d87be7d37df9a0d99fc4f4f4ab2
#
_cell.length_a   1.000
_cell.length_b   1.000
_cell.length_c   1.000
_cell.angle_alpha   90.00
_cell.angle_beta   90.00
_cell.angle_gamma   90.00
#
_symmetry.space_group_name_H-M   'P 1'
#
loop_
_entity.id
_entity.type
_entity.pdbx_description
1 polymer ?
#
loop_
_entity_poly.entity_id
_entity_poly.type
_entity_poly.pdbx_seq_one_letter_code
_entity_poly.pdbx_strand_id
1 'polypeptide(L)'
;GDESEYHISTEFSIGYSASKNTDHLDSENVIQLVTTAYKEYYIEKYTDNFSLDPQKPDFSKMEYMDIVSYLDKETGAALNYLYGMAEKNPSFVTENNSTFNSIAGKVYQFKETQINQNLRSLILQNGVVRDKGGYIDRLAYQNKNVDFDRRKNNASYNLCNQAIEMYSEEMTRVVLVPTWD
;
A
#
# COMPACT_ATOMS: atom_id res chain seq x y z
N GLY A 1 23.26 10.59 -30.04
CA GLY A 1 23.76 10.80 -28.71
C GLY A 1 23.88 9.45 -28.05
N ASP A 2 25.11 9.02 -27.73
CA ASP A 2 25.39 7.78 -27.01
C ASP A 2 24.73 7.85 -25.63
N GLU A 3 23.68 7.09 -25.41
CA GLU A 3 23.22 6.73 -24.10
C GLU A 3 24.20 5.69 -23.56
N SER A 4 25.16 6.17 -22.76
CA SER A 4 26.02 5.27 -21.99
C SER A 4 25.12 4.55 -20.97
N GLU A 5 24.77 3.31 -21.24
CA GLU A 5 24.21 2.40 -20.24
C GLU A 5 25.21 2.29 -19.08
N TYR A 6 24.87 2.94 -17.96
CA TYR A 6 25.61 2.75 -16.71
C TYR A 6 25.33 1.36 -16.19
N HIS A 7 26.20 0.44 -16.53
CA HIS A 7 26.19 -0.91 -15.96
C HIS A 7 26.69 -0.81 -14.51
N ILE A 8 25.75 -0.74 -13.57
CA ILE A 8 26.10 -0.88 -12.15
C ILE A 8 26.40 -2.35 -11.93
N SER A 9 27.68 -2.67 -11.68
CA SER A 9 28.08 -4.03 -11.32
C SER A 9 27.33 -4.46 -10.07
N THR A 10 26.64 -5.58 -10.14
CA THR A 10 25.99 -6.22 -8.98
C THR A 10 26.94 -7.06 -8.16
N GLU A 11 28.18 -7.22 -8.64
CA GLU A 11 29.22 -7.98 -7.96
C GLU A 11 30.36 -7.05 -7.54
N PHE A 12 30.73 -7.10 -6.28
CA PHE A 12 31.89 -6.45 -5.73
C PHE A 12 32.63 -7.41 -4.82
N SER A 13 33.95 -7.30 -4.83
CA SER A 13 34.81 -8.11 -3.98
C SER A 13 35.42 -7.26 -2.85
N ILE A 14 35.43 -7.78 -1.65
CA ILE A 14 36.08 -7.17 -0.50
C ILE A 14 37.33 -7.98 -0.21
N GLY A 15 38.48 -7.32 -0.28
CA GLY A 15 39.79 -7.94 0.03
C GLY A 15 40.43 -7.30 1.25
N TYR A 16 41.01 -8.09 2.10
CA TYR A 16 41.85 -7.63 3.22
C TYR A 16 43.29 -8.10 3.04
N SER A 17 44.24 -7.17 3.15
CA SER A 17 45.67 -7.49 3.11
C SER A 17 46.30 -7.10 4.43
N ALA A 18 46.81 -8.06 5.19
CA ALA A 18 47.53 -7.83 6.41
C ALA A 18 49.03 -7.60 6.13
N SER A 19 49.66 -6.64 6.80
CA SER A 19 51.11 -6.50 6.76
C SER A 19 51.78 -7.58 7.63
N LYS A 20 53.00 -8.00 7.26
CA LYS A 20 53.75 -9.08 7.95
C LYS A 20 53.95 -8.89 9.46
N ASN A 21 53.68 -7.70 10.01
CA ASN A 21 53.89 -7.34 11.42
C ASN A 21 52.57 -7.25 12.23
N THR A 22 51.42 -7.53 11.63
CA THR A 22 50.18 -7.59 12.40
C THR A 22 49.97 -9.02 12.88
N ASP A 23 50.41 -9.26 14.12
CA ASP A 23 50.10 -10.51 14.82
C ASP A 23 48.60 -10.73 14.93
N HIS A 24 48.15 -11.82 14.33
CA HIS A 24 46.95 -12.57 14.72
C HIS A 24 45.56 -11.98 14.54
N LEU A 25 45.32 -10.99 13.70
CA LEU A 25 43.99 -10.79 13.19
C LEU A 25 43.78 -11.79 12.03
N ASP A 26 43.05 -12.85 12.33
CA ASP A 26 42.61 -13.80 11.33
C ASP A 26 41.86 -13.03 10.23
N SER A 27 42.42 -13.03 9.02
CA SER A 27 41.90 -12.27 7.89
C SER A 27 40.45 -12.64 7.57
N GLU A 28 40.05 -13.85 7.87
CA GLU A 28 38.69 -14.34 7.69
C GLU A 28 37.72 -13.67 8.69
N ASN A 29 38.14 -13.54 9.95
CA ASN A 29 37.33 -12.83 10.96
C ASN A 29 37.17 -11.33 10.65
N VAL A 30 38.22 -10.69 10.11
CA VAL A 30 38.15 -9.27 9.71
C VAL A 30 37.18 -9.09 8.53
N ILE A 31 37.26 -9.94 7.52
CA ILE A 31 36.35 -9.91 6.37
C ILE A 31 34.89 -10.16 6.82
N GLN A 32 34.65 -11.15 7.68
CA GLN A 32 33.33 -11.43 8.24
C GLN A 32 32.78 -10.23 9.03
N LEU A 33 33.61 -9.60 9.85
CA LEU A 33 33.21 -8.45 10.67
C LEU A 33 32.85 -7.24 9.79
N VAL A 34 33.65 -6.95 8.77
CA VAL A 34 33.38 -5.87 7.81
C VAL A 34 32.13 -6.17 7.00
N THR A 35 31.96 -7.42 6.54
CA THR A 35 30.76 -7.82 5.76
C THR A 35 29.51 -7.75 6.60
N THR A 36 29.57 -8.17 7.85
CA THR A 36 28.44 -8.10 8.80
C THR A 36 28.07 -6.64 9.09
N ALA A 37 29.05 -5.80 9.43
CA ALA A 37 28.84 -4.39 9.69
C ALA A 37 28.26 -3.63 8.47
N TYR A 38 28.75 -3.98 7.26
CA TYR A 38 28.19 -3.40 6.03
C TYR A 38 26.76 -3.86 5.78
N LYS A 39 26.46 -5.14 6.02
CA LYS A 39 25.10 -5.69 5.89
C LYS A 39 24.15 -5.03 6.89
N GLU A 40 24.57 -4.87 8.15
CA GLU A 40 23.78 -4.18 9.18
C GLU A 40 23.54 -2.72 8.81
N TYR A 41 24.59 -2.00 8.40
CA TYR A 41 24.48 -0.61 7.93
C TYR A 41 23.54 -0.48 6.70
N TYR A 42 23.65 -1.41 5.75
CA TYR A 42 22.79 -1.42 4.57
C TYR A 42 21.33 -1.68 4.94
N ILE A 43 21.09 -2.65 5.83
CA ILE A 43 19.75 -2.95 6.36
C ILE A 43 19.20 -1.71 7.07
N GLU A 44 19.93 -1.13 8.01
CA GLU A 44 19.51 0.05 8.75
C GLU A 44 19.20 1.25 7.82
N LYS A 45 20.06 1.51 6.86
CA LYS A 45 19.96 2.71 6.03
C LYS A 45 18.97 2.57 4.86
N TYR A 46 18.86 1.38 4.28
CA TYR A 46 18.16 1.19 3.02
C TYR A 46 16.96 0.24 3.10
N THR A 47 16.87 -0.62 4.12
CA THR A 47 15.77 -1.56 4.26
C THR A 47 14.80 -1.21 5.38
N ASP A 48 15.24 -0.46 6.38
CA ASP A 48 14.40 -0.05 7.53
C ASP A 48 13.52 1.19 7.27
N ASN A 49 13.51 1.72 6.08
CA ASN A 49 12.50 2.69 5.67
C ASN A 49 11.15 2.01 5.36
N PHE A 50 10.72 1.15 6.28
CA PHE A 50 9.44 0.47 6.17
C PHE A 50 8.28 1.43 6.43
N SER A 51 7.83 2.05 5.37
CA SER A 51 6.46 2.56 5.27
C SER A 51 5.41 1.45 5.48
N LEU A 52 5.84 0.23 5.71
CA LEU A 52 5.05 -0.98 5.93
C LEU A 52 5.22 -1.56 7.36
N ASP A 53 5.70 -0.76 8.35
CA ASP A 53 5.65 -1.22 9.74
C ASP A 53 4.21 -1.08 10.26
N PRO A 54 3.39 -2.14 10.16
CA PRO A 54 2.03 -2.07 10.64
C PRO A 54 2.11 -2.02 12.17
N GLN A 55 1.64 -0.94 12.77
CA GLN A 55 1.39 -0.94 14.19
C GLN A 55 0.45 -2.10 14.50
N LYS A 56 1.00 -3.16 15.11
CA LYS A 56 0.22 -4.36 15.43
C LYS A 56 -0.91 -4.00 16.38
N PRO A 57 -2.17 -4.01 15.96
CA PRO A 57 -3.28 -3.75 16.84
C PRO A 57 -3.41 -4.91 17.85
N ASP A 58 -4.03 -4.63 18.98
CA ASP A 58 -4.40 -5.68 19.92
C ASP A 58 -5.60 -6.48 19.36
N PHE A 59 -5.31 -7.51 18.58
CA PHE A 59 -6.34 -8.38 18.00
C PHE A 59 -7.26 -9.03 19.03
N SER A 60 -6.84 -9.11 20.30
CA SER A 60 -7.66 -9.69 21.34
C SER A 60 -8.92 -8.87 21.65
N LYS A 61 -8.89 -7.58 21.33
CA LYS A 61 -9.98 -6.60 21.57
C LYS A 61 -10.77 -6.26 20.32
N MET A 62 -10.33 -6.72 19.15
CA MET A 62 -10.99 -6.42 17.89
C MET A 62 -12.08 -7.46 17.57
N GLU A 63 -13.16 -7.01 16.93
CA GLU A 63 -14.10 -7.91 16.28
C GLU A 63 -13.46 -8.63 15.10
N TYR A 64 -13.90 -9.85 14.82
CA TYR A 64 -13.32 -10.68 13.76
C TYR A 64 -13.39 -10.00 12.38
N MET A 65 -14.49 -9.32 12.08
CA MET A 65 -14.63 -8.58 10.82
C MET A 65 -13.72 -7.35 10.75
N ASP A 66 -13.37 -6.74 11.89
CA ASP A 66 -12.40 -5.64 11.93
C ASP A 66 -11.00 -6.15 11.69
N ILE A 67 -10.66 -7.35 12.19
CA ILE A 67 -9.40 -8.01 11.88
C ILE A 67 -9.29 -8.27 10.38
N VAL A 68 -10.35 -8.77 9.74
CA VAL A 68 -10.39 -8.95 8.28
C VAL A 68 -10.16 -7.62 7.55
N SER A 69 -10.85 -6.56 7.98
CA SER A 69 -10.73 -5.23 7.38
C SER A 69 -9.33 -4.64 7.58
N TYR A 70 -8.72 -4.88 8.73
CA TYR A 70 -7.33 -4.51 9.00
C TYR A 70 -6.37 -5.24 8.05
N LEU A 71 -6.48 -6.56 7.94
CA LEU A 71 -5.64 -7.38 7.06
C LEU A 71 -5.81 -6.97 5.60
N ASP A 72 -7.03 -6.68 5.16
CA ASP A 72 -7.33 -6.20 3.81
C ASP A 72 -6.66 -4.85 3.52
N LYS A 73 -6.71 -3.93 4.48
CA LYS A 73 -6.07 -2.62 4.40
C LYS A 73 -4.54 -2.74 4.34
N GLU A 74 -3.92 -3.52 5.22
CA GLU A 74 -2.47 -3.67 5.28
C GLU A 74 -1.92 -4.37 4.03
N THR A 75 -2.60 -5.41 3.56
CA THR A 75 -2.23 -6.05 2.28
C THR A 75 -2.43 -5.12 1.09
N GLY A 76 -3.45 -4.26 1.12
CA GLY A 76 -3.65 -3.19 0.12
C GLY A 76 -2.52 -2.17 0.12
N ALA A 77 -2.04 -1.75 1.30
CA ALA A 77 -0.89 -0.85 1.42
C ALA A 77 0.40 -1.49 0.87
N ALA A 78 0.63 -2.78 1.18
CA ALA A 78 1.75 -3.55 0.63
C ALA A 78 1.70 -3.63 -0.90
N LEU A 79 0.51 -3.84 -1.48
CA LEU A 79 0.32 -3.85 -2.93
C LEU A 79 0.67 -2.50 -3.56
N ASN A 80 0.15 -1.41 -3.00
CA ASN A 80 0.44 -0.07 -3.50
C ASN A 80 1.94 0.24 -3.45
N TYR A 81 2.61 -0.18 -2.37
CA TYR A 81 4.06 -0.05 -2.27
C TYR A 81 4.79 -0.84 -3.36
N LEU A 82 4.42 -2.11 -3.57
CA LEU A 82 5.05 -2.97 -4.58
C LEU A 82 4.84 -2.43 -6.01
N TYR A 83 3.66 -1.92 -6.33
CA TYR A 83 3.42 -1.28 -7.62
C TYR A 83 4.24 0.00 -7.79
N GLY A 84 4.32 0.83 -6.75
CA GLY A 84 5.18 2.01 -6.79
C GLY A 84 6.68 1.67 -6.94
N MET A 85 7.13 0.55 -6.36
CA MET A 85 8.50 0.05 -6.56
C MET A 85 8.70 -0.51 -7.96
N ALA A 86 7.71 -1.17 -8.55
CA ALA A 86 7.76 -1.65 -9.92
C ALA A 86 7.89 -0.52 -10.94
N GLU A 87 7.17 0.59 -10.72
CA GLU A 87 7.26 1.79 -11.57
C GLU A 87 8.65 2.45 -11.50
N LYS A 88 9.21 2.53 -10.29
CA LYS A 88 10.53 3.15 -10.06
C LYS A 88 11.69 2.28 -10.52
N ASN A 89 11.53 0.96 -10.50
CA ASN A 89 12.58 -0.01 -10.76
C ASN A 89 12.10 -1.10 -11.73
N PRO A 90 11.79 -0.78 -12.99
CA PRO A 90 11.20 -1.72 -13.94
C PRO A 90 12.12 -2.90 -14.30
N SER A 91 13.43 -2.71 -14.20
CA SER A 91 14.42 -3.74 -14.49
C SER A 91 14.81 -4.59 -13.27
N PHE A 92 14.21 -4.35 -12.09
CA PHE A 92 14.53 -5.12 -10.91
C PHE A 92 14.05 -6.56 -11.02
N VAL A 93 14.97 -7.50 -10.82
CA VAL A 93 14.73 -8.94 -10.76
C VAL A 93 15.53 -9.53 -9.62
N THR A 94 14.89 -10.34 -8.78
CA THR A 94 15.57 -11.08 -7.71
C THR A 94 16.37 -12.26 -8.27
N GLU A 95 17.25 -12.86 -7.45
CA GLU A 95 17.97 -14.09 -7.80
C GLU A 95 17.03 -15.23 -8.24
N ASN A 96 15.80 -15.25 -7.75
CA ASN A 96 14.78 -16.25 -8.11
C ASN A 96 13.90 -15.79 -9.29
N ASN A 97 14.35 -14.87 -10.12
CA ASN A 97 13.62 -14.32 -11.26
C ASN A 97 12.24 -13.72 -10.90
N SER A 98 12.09 -13.20 -9.69
CA SER A 98 10.87 -12.52 -9.28
C SER A 98 11.00 -11.01 -9.45
N THR A 99 10.03 -10.39 -10.10
CA THR A 99 9.90 -8.93 -10.22
C THR A 99 8.96 -8.38 -9.15
N PHE A 100 8.97 -7.06 -8.91
CA PHE A 100 7.97 -6.43 -8.02
C PHE A 100 6.54 -6.72 -8.46
N ASN A 101 6.26 -6.72 -9.77
CA ASN A 101 4.94 -7.07 -10.30
C ASN A 101 4.55 -8.52 -10.02
N SER A 102 5.49 -9.47 -10.13
CA SER A 102 5.21 -10.86 -9.82
C SER A 102 4.95 -11.09 -8.32
N ILE A 103 5.66 -10.37 -7.46
CA ILE A 103 5.44 -10.39 -6.01
C ILE A 103 4.08 -9.76 -5.68
N ALA A 104 3.76 -8.59 -6.28
CA ALA A 104 2.47 -7.94 -6.12
C ALA A 104 1.31 -8.87 -6.55
N GLY A 105 1.45 -9.59 -7.67
CA GLY A 105 0.46 -10.58 -8.11
C GLY A 105 0.20 -11.67 -7.06
N LYS A 106 1.24 -12.18 -6.40
CA LYS A 106 1.09 -13.16 -5.32
C LYS A 106 0.41 -12.58 -4.08
N VAL A 107 0.76 -11.36 -3.69
CA VAL A 107 0.12 -10.65 -2.56
C VAL A 107 -1.35 -10.36 -2.89
N TYR A 108 -1.66 -9.92 -4.10
CA TYR A 108 -3.03 -9.72 -4.57
C TYR A 108 -3.84 -11.02 -4.51
N GLN A 109 -3.30 -12.12 -5.03
CA GLN A 109 -3.95 -13.42 -4.96
C GLN A 109 -4.19 -13.84 -3.52
N PHE A 110 -3.21 -13.69 -2.62
CA PHE A 110 -3.37 -13.99 -1.20
C PHE A 110 -4.48 -13.13 -0.57
N LYS A 111 -4.49 -11.82 -0.83
CA LYS A 111 -5.52 -10.90 -0.35
C LYS A 111 -6.93 -11.36 -0.77
N GLU A 112 -7.11 -11.62 -2.06
CA GLU A 112 -8.44 -11.99 -2.59
C GLU A 112 -8.88 -13.37 -2.14
N THR A 113 -7.99 -14.38 -2.19
CA THR A 113 -8.40 -15.75 -1.86
C THR A 113 -8.43 -16.01 -0.37
N GLN A 114 -7.42 -15.63 0.40
CA GLN A 114 -7.34 -15.99 1.81
C GLN A 114 -8.09 -15.01 2.70
N ILE A 115 -7.99 -13.70 2.45
CA ILE A 115 -8.62 -12.69 3.30
C ILE A 115 -10.07 -12.48 2.88
N ASN A 116 -10.31 -12.09 1.62
CA ASN A 116 -11.62 -11.65 1.17
C ASN A 116 -12.59 -12.81 0.90
N GLN A 117 -12.13 -13.89 0.25
CA GLN A 117 -13.00 -15.01 -0.03
C GLN A 117 -13.09 -16.00 1.15
N ASN A 118 -11.96 -16.52 1.63
CA ASN A 118 -11.99 -17.58 2.65
C ASN A 118 -12.31 -17.03 4.04
N LEU A 119 -11.48 -16.16 4.60
CA LEU A 119 -11.61 -15.72 5.99
C LEU A 119 -12.89 -14.91 6.21
N ARG A 120 -13.20 -13.95 5.35
CA ARG A 120 -14.42 -13.13 5.44
C ARG A 120 -15.68 -14.00 5.31
N SER A 121 -15.71 -14.90 4.32
CA SER A 121 -16.86 -15.78 4.12
C SER A 121 -17.06 -16.74 5.27
N LEU A 122 -15.99 -17.29 5.83
CA LEU A 122 -16.05 -18.20 6.96
C LEU A 122 -16.64 -17.51 8.21
N ILE A 123 -16.23 -16.27 8.49
CA ILE A 123 -16.79 -15.50 9.61
C ILE A 123 -18.26 -15.17 9.37
N LEU A 124 -18.62 -14.72 8.16
CA LEU A 124 -20.01 -14.36 7.83
C LEU A 124 -20.95 -15.57 7.83
N GLN A 125 -20.54 -16.68 7.21
CA GLN A 125 -21.36 -17.89 7.11
C GLN A 125 -21.61 -18.54 8.48
N ASN A 126 -20.65 -18.47 9.37
CA ASN A 126 -20.77 -19.04 10.71
C ASN A 126 -21.30 -18.04 11.74
N GLY A 127 -21.54 -16.79 11.36
CA GLY A 127 -22.03 -15.73 12.25
C GLY A 127 -21.14 -15.49 13.45
N VAL A 128 -19.81 -15.66 13.27
CA VAL A 128 -18.83 -15.57 14.35
C VAL A 128 -18.61 -14.11 14.73
N VAL A 129 -19.03 -13.74 15.93
CA VAL A 129 -18.81 -12.40 16.51
C VAL A 129 -18.32 -12.55 17.94
N ARG A 130 -17.44 -11.65 18.37
CA ARG A 130 -16.88 -11.68 19.74
C ARG A 130 -17.84 -11.04 20.73
N ASP A 131 -18.38 -9.85 20.39
CA ASP A 131 -19.42 -9.14 21.15
C ASP A 131 -20.59 -8.84 20.21
N LYS A 132 -21.63 -9.67 20.28
CA LYS A 132 -22.80 -9.54 19.41
C LYS A 132 -23.55 -8.24 19.65
N GLY A 133 -23.70 -7.79 20.90
CA GLY A 133 -24.42 -6.57 21.27
C GLY A 133 -23.73 -5.33 20.73
N GLY A 134 -22.47 -5.14 21.10
CA GLY A 134 -21.66 -4.02 20.63
C GLY A 134 -21.47 -3.99 19.12
N TYR A 135 -21.41 -5.16 18.48
CA TYR A 135 -21.30 -5.25 17.02
C TYR A 135 -22.58 -4.75 16.31
N ILE A 136 -23.78 -5.16 16.81
CA ILE A 136 -25.06 -4.70 16.28
C ILE A 136 -25.21 -3.19 16.45
N ASP A 137 -24.89 -2.65 17.62
CA ASP A 137 -24.97 -1.22 17.90
C ASP A 137 -24.06 -0.41 16.98
N ARG A 138 -22.84 -0.89 16.74
CA ARG A 138 -21.90 -0.29 15.81
C ARG A 138 -22.39 -0.31 14.37
N LEU A 139 -22.94 -1.43 13.90
CA LEU A 139 -23.53 -1.52 12.56
C LEU A 139 -24.72 -0.57 12.40
N ALA A 140 -25.57 -0.46 13.42
CA ALA A 140 -26.69 0.48 13.41
C ALA A 140 -26.20 1.94 13.32
N TYR A 141 -25.14 2.28 14.03
CA TYR A 141 -24.50 3.60 13.94
C TYR A 141 -23.89 3.85 12.56
N GLN A 142 -23.15 2.89 12.01
CA GLN A 142 -22.58 2.99 10.66
C GLN A 142 -23.65 3.18 9.60
N ASN A 143 -24.77 2.46 9.68
CA ASN A 143 -25.90 2.62 8.77
C ASN A 143 -26.51 4.02 8.83
N LYS A 144 -26.62 4.61 10.02
CA LYS A 144 -27.08 6.00 10.15
C LYS A 144 -26.15 6.99 9.47
N ASN A 145 -24.84 6.79 9.59
CA ASN A 145 -23.84 7.63 8.93
C ASN A 145 -23.91 7.51 7.41
N VAL A 146 -24.03 6.29 6.88
CA VAL A 146 -24.21 6.05 5.44
C VAL A 146 -25.49 6.72 4.92
N ASP A 147 -26.60 6.63 5.66
CA ASP A 147 -27.85 7.31 5.31
C ASP A 147 -27.71 8.84 5.33
N PHE A 148 -26.97 9.37 6.29
CA PHE A 148 -26.67 10.80 6.35
C PHE A 148 -25.84 11.25 5.14
N ASP A 149 -24.77 10.54 4.82
CA ASP A 149 -23.91 10.84 3.67
C ASP A 149 -24.67 10.72 2.36
N ARG A 150 -25.55 9.73 2.23
CA ARG A 150 -26.41 9.59 1.06
C ARG A 150 -27.37 10.78 0.89
N ARG A 151 -27.99 11.25 1.98
CA ARG A 151 -28.88 12.45 1.95
C ARG A 151 -28.09 13.70 1.59
N LYS A 152 -26.89 13.88 2.17
CA LYS A 152 -25.99 14.99 1.86
C LYS A 152 -25.61 14.99 0.37
N ASN A 153 -25.18 13.84 -0.15
CA ASN A 153 -24.79 13.71 -1.55
C ASN A 153 -25.97 13.97 -2.50
N ASN A 154 -27.15 13.47 -2.19
CA ASN A 154 -28.36 13.74 -2.97
C ASN A 154 -28.73 15.24 -2.95
N ALA A 155 -28.64 15.90 -1.79
CA ALA A 155 -28.87 17.34 -1.69
C ALA A 155 -27.86 18.15 -2.52
N SER A 156 -26.57 17.77 -2.46
CA SER A 156 -25.51 18.41 -3.27
C SER A 156 -25.75 18.19 -4.76
N TYR A 157 -26.13 16.99 -5.17
CA TYR A 157 -26.46 16.67 -6.56
C TYR A 157 -27.64 17.53 -7.06
N ASN A 158 -28.70 17.65 -6.26
CA ASN A 158 -29.88 18.47 -6.63
C ASN A 158 -29.52 19.95 -6.74
N LEU A 159 -28.66 20.48 -5.84
CA LEU A 159 -28.19 21.86 -5.92
C LEU A 159 -27.32 22.09 -7.17
N CYS A 160 -26.45 21.15 -7.52
CA CYS A 160 -25.67 21.23 -8.76
C CYS A 160 -26.57 21.25 -10.01
N ASN A 161 -27.60 20.39 -10.06
CA ASN A 161 -28.54 20.37 -11.17
C ASN A 161 -29.31 21.68 -11.29
N GLN A 162 -29.81 22.21 -10.17
CA GLN A 162 -30.51 23.52 -10.16
C GLN A 162 -29.59 24.64 -10.64
N ALA A 163 -28.31 24.64 -10.21
CA ALA A 163 -27.34 25.62 -10.69
C ALA A 163 -27.08 25.52 -12.20
N ILE A 164 -27.01 24.30 -12.74
CA ILE A 164 -26.85 24.05 -14.17
C ILE A 164 -28.06 24.54 -14.95
N GLU A 165 -29.26 24.27 -14.49
CA GLU A 165 -30.53 24.73 -15.09
C GLU A 165 -30.58 26.27 -15.12
N MET A 166 -30.33 26.93 -13.99
CA MET A 166 -30.28 28.39 -13.91
C MET A 166 -29.25 29.00 -14.86
N TYR A 167 -28.06 28.41 -14.93
CA TYR A 167 -27.00 28.88 -15.82
C TYR A 167 -27.40 28.69 -17.29
N SER A 168 -28.04 27.58 -17.63
CA SER A 168 -28.56 27.30 -18.97
C SER A 168 -29.66 28.29 -19.39
N GLU A 169 -30.58 28.67 -18.49
CA GLU A 169 -31.60 29.64 -18.74
C GLU A 169 -31.02 31.07 -18.96
N GLU A 170 -30.04 31.49 -18.15
CA GLU A 170 -29.38 32.76 -18.35
C GLU A 170 -28.61 32.85 -19.69
N MET A 171 -27.90 31.79 -20.07
CA MET A 171 -27.22 31.70 -21.36
C MET A 171 -28.22 31.79 -22.53
N THR A 172 -29.39 31.21 -22.43
CA THR A 172 -30.42 31.25 -23.44
C THR A 172 -31.02 32.66 -23.57
N ARG A 173 -31.12 33.42 -22.48
CA ARG A 173 -31.56 34.82 -22.49
C ARG A 173 -30.55 35.76 -23.15
N VAL A 174 -29.25 35.54 -23.04
CA VAL A 174 -28.21 36.38 -23.62
C VAL A 174 -28.11 36.24 -25.15
N VAL A 175 -28.54 35.09 -25.69
CA VAL A 175 -28.51 34.81 -27.15
C VAL A 175 -29.68 35.49 -27.92
N LEU A 176 -30.68 36.01 -27.21
CA LEU A 176 -31.89 36.64 -27.82
C LEU A 176 -31.82 38.16 -27.81
N VAL A 177 -30.67 38.81 -27.80
CA VAL A 177 -30.56 40.28 -28.06
C VAL A 177 -30.73 40.50 -29.58
N PRO A 178 -31.82 41.15 -30.05
CA PRO A 178 -31.93 41.43 -31.45
C PRO A 178 -30.82 42.41 -31.89
N THR A 179 -30.06 42.04 -32.88
CA THR A 179 -29.23 43.01 -33.60
C THR A 179 -30.18 43.91 -34.35
N TRP A 180 -30.30 45.17 -33.93
CA TRP A 180 -30.96 46.20 -34.68
C TRP A 180 -30.00 46.66 -35.79
N ASP A 181 -30.39 46.47 -37.06
CA ASP A 181 -29.77 47.10 -38.24
C ASP A 181 -30.09 48.60 -38.28
#